data_d07321e6cfbf3ce66984ea02dddfb5cf
#
_entry.id   d07321e6cfbf3ce66984ea02dddfb5cf
#
_cell.length_a   1.000
_cell.length_b   1.000
_cell.length_c   1.000
_cell.angle_alpha   90.00
_cell.angle_beta   90.00
_cell.angle_gamma   90.00
#
_symmetry.space_group_name_H-M   'P 1'
#
loop_
_entity.id
_entity.type
_entity.pdbx_description
1 polymer ?
#
loop_
_entity_poly.entity_id
_entity_poly.type
_entity_poly.pdbx_seq_one_letter_code
_entity_poly.pdbx_strand_id
1 'polypeptide(L)'
;MFGKWRFFWGINGDAGEVILEKGDIFNIPTGIFRGFENIGDTYGMLMAILGGDDAGGGVIWAPKVLNDAKKHGLVLSSKGKIYDTNLGQQLPNNEEEMPILTDQELSNFPELKPNEVIPFYVARYLDLYSLSKSEHVCVIGENGIIFDKPGFEINY
;
A
#
# COMPACT_ATOMS: atom_id res chain seq x y z
N MET A 1 11.69 -6.13 2.20
CA MET A 1 11.56 -5.18 3.32
C MET A 1 12.50 -5.55 4.45
N PHE A 2 12.73 -4.62 5.39
CA PHE A 2 13.52 -4.79 6.59
C PHE A 2 12.75 -4.20 7.78
N GLY A 3 12.82 -4.82 8.96
CA GLY A 3 12.00 -4.46 10.12
C GLY A 3 10.70 -5.28 10.16
N LYS A 4 9.78 -4.88 11.06
CA LYS A 4 8.48 -5.51 11.25
C LYS A 4 7.39 -4.50 10.91
N TRP A 5 6.53 -4.87 9.97
CA TRP A 5 5.57 -3.96 9.39
C TRP A 5 4.16 -4.52 9.46
N ARG A 6 3.22 -3.70 9.89
CA ARG A 6 1.80 -3.93 9.77
C ARG A 6 1.32 -3.28 8.47
N PHE A 7 0.75 -4.06 7.58
CA PHE A 7 -0.02 -3.58 6.44
C PHE A 7 -1.50 -3.76 6.75
N PHE A 8 -2.28 -2.76 6.45
CA PHE A 8 -3.73 -2.78 6.64
C PHE A 8 -4.43 -2.17 5.43
N TRP A 9 -5.67 -2.56 5.21
CA TRP A 9 -6.44 -2.09 4.06
C TRP A 9 -7.91 -1.92 4.37
N GLY A 10 -8.65 -1.32 3.38
CA GLY A 10 -10.03 -0.90 3.50
C GLY A 10 -10.16 0.61 3.60
N ILE A 11 -11.36 1.13 3.35
CA ILE A 11 -11.65 2.57 3.34
C ILE A 11 -11.26 3.21 4.68
N ASN A 12 -11.53 2.51 5.78
CA ASN A 12 -11.18 2.96 7.13
C ASN A 12 -9.91 2.27 7.68
N GLY A 13 -9.29 1.38 6.91
CA GLY A 13 -8.14 0.59 7.33
C GLY A 13 -8.50 -0.61 8.22
N ASP A 14 -9.74 -1.07 8.17
CA ASP A 14 -10.31 -2.10 9.04
C ASP A 14 -10.87 -3.33 8.30
N ALA A 15 -10.76 -3.37 6.97
CA ALA A 15 -11.19 -4.54 6.18
C ALA A 15 -10.24 -5.74 6.36
N GLY A 16 -8.96 -5.48 6.61
CA GLY A 16 -7.99 -6.53 6.95
C GLY A 16 -6.60 -5.98 7.23
N GLU A 17 -5.76 -6.85 7.78
CA GLU A 17 -4.37 -6.55 8.05
C GLU A 17 -3.48 -7.79 7.92
N VAL A 18 -2.19 -7.56 7.75
CA VAL A 18 -1.15 -8.58 7.79
C VAL A 18 0.15 -8.01 8.36
N ILE A 19 0.80 -8.77 9.21
CA ILE A 19 2.14 -8.43 9.70
C ILE A 19 3.17 -9.11 8.82
N LEU A 20 4.10 -8.32 8.31
CA LEU A 20 5.19 -8.75 7.46
C LEU A 20 6.54 -8.49 8.12
N GLU A 21 7.49 -9.39 7.85
CA GLU A 21 8.84 -9.34 8.39
C GLU A 21 9.88 -9.29 7.26
N LYS A 22 11.14 -9.36 7.64
CA LYS A 22 12.26 -9.27 6.69
C LYS A 22 12.15 -10.30 5.57
N GLY A 23 12.18 -9.82 4.34
CA GLY A 23 12.15 -10.65 3.14
C GLY A 23 10.74 -11.01 2.64
N ASP A 24 9.70 -10.79 3.44
CA ASP A 24 8.32 -10.98 2.98
C ASP A 24 7.98 -10.00 1.85
N ILE A 25 7.07 -10.42 0.99
CA ILE A 25 6.57 -9.64 -0.15
C ILE A 25 5.06 -9.56 -0.05
N PHE A 26 4.54 -8.38 -0.29
CA PHE A 26 3.12 -8.15 -0.45
C PHE A 26 2.85 -7.49 -1.79
N ASN A 27 2.21 -8.21 -2.70
CA ASN A 27 1.69 -7.67 -3.93
C ASN A 27 0.28 -7.13 -3.65
N ILE A 28 0.19 -5.85 -3.34
CA ILE A 28 -1.07 -5.24 -2.87
C ILE A 28 -2.09 -5.24 -4.01
N PRO A 29 -3.31 -5.77 -3.82
CA PRO A 29 -4.35 -5.73 -4.84
C PRO A 29 -4.62 -4.31 -5.32
N THR A 30 -4.81 -4.15 -6.63
CA THR A 30 -5.14 -2.86 -7.23
C THR A 30 -6.50 -2.37 -6.74
N GLY A 31 -6.64 -1.07 -6.54
CA GLY A 31 -7.92 -0.42 -6.24
C GLY A 31 -8.37 -0.52 -4.78
N ILE A 32 -7.56 -1.04 -3.87
CA ILE A 32 -7.87 -0.99 -2.43
C ILE A 32 -7.16 0.17 -1.74
N PHE A 33 -7.83 0.80 -0.78
CA PHE A 33 -7.17 1.69 0.17
C PHE A 33 -6.25 0.89 1.07
N ARG A 34 -5.04 1.40 1.30
CA ARG A 34 -4.02 0.70 2.05
C ARG A 34 -3.15 1.65 2.86
N GLY A 35 -2.67 1.15 3.96
CA GLY A 35 -1.66 1.82 4.78
C GLY A 35 -0.65 0.82 5.31
N PHE A 36 0.44 1.34 5.83
CA PHE A 36 1.47 0.55 6.48
C PHE A 36 2.08 1.31 7.66
N GLU A 37 2.50 0.56 8.65
CA GLU A 37 3.05 1.07 9.90
C GLU A 37 4.26 0.23 10.31
N ASN A 38 5.35 0.89 10.68
CA ASN A 38 6.46 0.20 11.33
C ASN A 38 6.06 -0.09 12.79
N ILE A 39 5.83 -1.35 13.09
CA ILE A 39 5.48 -1.83 14.45
C ILE A 39 6.68 -2.45 15.17
N GLY A 40 7.86 -2.40 14.56
CA GLY A 40 9.10 -2.77 15.21
C GLY A 40 9.62 -1.62 16.06
N ASP A 41 10.48 -1.94 17.02
CA ASP A 41 11.12 -1.01 17.94
C ASP A 41 12.43 -0.41 17.38
N THR A 42 12.78 -0.77 16.13
CA THR A 42 14.00 -0.32 15.45
C THR A 42 13.68 0.27 14.07
N TYR A 43 14.72 0.78 13.41
CA TYR A 43 14.62 1.26 12.04
C TYR A 43 14.05 0.20 11.10
N GLY A 44 13.07 0.60 10.28
CA GLY A 44 12.46 -0.24 9.26
C GLY A 44 12.61 0.38 7.86
N MET A 45 12.73 -0.46 6.84
CA MET A 45 12.81 -0.05 5.44
C MET A 45 11.85 -0.86 4.58
N LEU A 46 11.02 -0.15 3.83
CA LEU A 46 10.17 -0.70 2.77
C LEU A 46 10.73 -0.31 1.41
N MET A 47 10.62 -1.22 0.44
CA MET A 47 10.75 -0.89 -0.96
C MET A 47 9.37 -1.09 -1.60
N ALA A 48 8.83 -0.03 -2.17
CA ALA A 48 7.61 -0.07 -2.95
C ALA A 48 7.96 -0.03 -4.45
N ILE A 49 7.38 -0.95 -5.21
CA ILE A 49 7.46 -0.95 -6.67
C ILE A 49 6.06 -0.60 -7.17
N LEU A 50 5.98 0.50 -7.88
CA LEU A 50 4.73 0.97 -8.47
C LEU A 50 4.73 0.56 -9.95
N GLY A 51 3.67 -0.12 -10.37
CA GLY A 51 3.45 -0.47 -11.77
C GLY A 51 2.60 0.60 -12.49
N GLY A 52 2.61 0.55 -13.82
CA GLY A 52 1.81 1.42 -14.68
C GLY A 52 2.64 2.49 -15.40
N ASP A 53 2.04 3.09 -16.42
CA ASP A 53 2.68 4.09 -17.27
C ASP A 53 2.83 5.47 -16.58
N ASP A 54 2.10 5.66 -15.49
CA ASP A 54 2.12 6.88 -14.68
C ASP A 54 2.56 6.56 -13.26
N ALA A 55 3.85 6.42 -13.06
CA ALA A 55 4.46 6.18 -11.75
C ALA A 55 4.22 7.31 -10.73
N GLY A 56 3.76 8.48 -11.18
CA GLY A 56 3.31 9.61 -10.36
C GLY A 56 1.80 9.78 -10.34
N GLY A 57 1.05 8.92 -11.04
CA GLY A 57 -0.39 9.01 -11.21
C GLY A 57 -1.15 8.98 -9.92
N GLY A 58 -2.08 9.88 -9.85
CA GLY A 58 -2.89 10.31 -8.74
C GLY A 58 -3.13 9.30 -7.62
N VAL A 59 -2.56 9.57 -6.47
CA VAL A 59 -2.93 8.84 -5.25
C VAL A 59 -4.32 9.29 -4.83
N ILE A 60 -5.25 8.35 -4.74
CA ILE A 60 -6.57 8.58 -4.16
C ILE A 60 -6.46 8.36 -2.65
N TRP A 61 -6.87 9.37 -1.89
CA TRP A 61 -6.78 9.37 -0.44
C TRP A 61 -8.14 9.03 0.19
N ALA A 62 -8.12 8.16 1.19
CA ALA A 62 -9.31 7.90 1.97
C ALA A 62 -9.77 9.17 2.70
N PRO A 63 -11.09 9.45 2.78
CA PRO A 63 -11.62 10.67 3.41
C PRO A 63 -11.11 10.88 4.84
N LYS A 64 -10.99 9.81 5.61
CA LYS A 64 -10.45 9.86 6.97
C LYS A 64 -9.04 10.43 7.02
N VAL A 65 -8.17 10.05 6.08
CA VAL A 65 -6.77 10.52 6.03
C VAL A 65 -6.70 12.02 5.79
N LEU A 66 -7.49 12.53 4.82
CA LEU A 66 -7.54 13.98 4.52
C LEU A 66 -8.10 14.76 5.70
N ASN A 67 -9.16 14.25 6.34
CA ASN A 67 -9.75 14.88 7.50
C ASN A 67 -8.81 14.90 8.72
N ASP A 68 -8.10 13.82 8.97
CA ASP A 68 -7.15 13.74 10.07
C ASP A 68 -5.91 14.64 9.79
N ALA A 69 -5.43 14.68 8.55
CA ALA A 69 -4.36 15.61 8.15
C ALA A 69 -4.73 17.08 8.46
N LYS A 70 -5.96 17.50 8.11
CA LYS A 70 -6.46 18.84 8.42
C LYS A 70 -6.48 19.16 9.92
N LYS A 71 -6.85 18.21 10.77
CA LYS A 71 -6.81 18.39 12.24
C LYS A 71 -5.40 18.66 12.76
N HIS A 72 -4.40 18.17 12.03
CA HIS A 72 -2.98 18.40 12.34
C HIS A 72 -2.38 19.57 11.57
N GLY A 73 -3.21 20.40 10.92
CA GLY A 73 -2.77 21.58 10.19
C GLY A 73 -2.19 21.30 8.79
N LEU A 74 -2.36 20.08 8.28
CA LEU A 74 -1.85 19.70 6.95
C LEU A 74 -2.97 19.79 5.93
N VAL A 75 -2.74 20.55 4.85
CA VAL A 75 -3.67 20.71 3.72
C VAL A 75 -2.99 20.15 2.47
N LEU A 76 -3.64 19.20 1.82
CA LEU A 76 -3.21 18.62 0.56
C LEU A 76 -3.91 19.33 -0.59
N SER A 77 -3.15 19.85 -1.57
CA SER A 77 -3.73 20.44 -2.78
C SER A 77 -4.12 19.35 -3.79
N SER A 78 -5.02 19.70 -4.70
CA SER A 78 -5.42 18.84 -5.82
C SER A 78 -4.25 18.42 -6.73
N LYS A 79 -3.13 19.14 -6.66
CA LYS A 79 -1.88 18.80 -7.35
C LYS A 79 -0.94 17.90 -6.54
N GLY A 80 -1.37 17.44 -5.35
CA GLY A 80 -0.58 16.53 -4.50
C GLY A 80 0.49 17.23 -3.64
N LYS A 81 0.48 18.57 -3.53
CA LYS A 81 1.40 19.31 -2.65
C LYS A 81 0.79 19.50 -1.26
N ILE A 82 1.59 19.27 -0.23
CA ILE A 82 1.20 19.47 1.16
C ILE A 82 1.61 20.87 1.62
N TYR A 83 0.70 21.55 2.32
CA TYR A 83 0.90 22.82 3.00
C TYR A 83 0.68 22.65 4.49
N ASP A 84 1.66 23.06 5.30
CA ASP A 84 1.58 23.02 6.78
C ASP A 84 1.17 24.40 7.32
N THR A 85 -0.07 24.51 7.77
CA THR A 85 -0.62 25.76 8.32
C THR A 85 0.01 26.11 9.67
N ASN A 86 0.55 25.14 10.42
CA ASN A 86 1.27 25.42 11.67
C ASN A 86 2.61 26.11 11.40
N LEU A 87 3.17 25.94 10.20
CA LEU A 87 4.36 26.65 9.73
C LEU A 87 4.03 27.94 8.98
N GLY A 88 2.76 28.39 9.01
CA GLY A 88 2.29 29.60 8.31
C GLY A 88 2.16 29.42 6.79
N GLN A 89 2.24 28.20 6.28
CA GLN A 89 2.00 27.94 4.86
C GLN A 89 0.49 27.98 4.57
N GLN A 90 0.14 28.49 3.40
CA GLN A 90 -1.25 28.57 2.96
C GLN A 90 -1.38 28.01 1.55
N LEU A 91 -2.52 27.41 1.28
CA LEU A 91 -2.88 27.00 -0.08
C LEU A 91 -3.00 28.25 -0.96
N PRO A 92 -2.29 28.32 -2.11
CA PRO A 92 -2.38 29.46 -3.00
C PRO A 92 -3.80 29.61 -3.57
N ASN A 93 -4.21 30.86 -3.83
CA ASN A 93 -5.56 31.17 -4.36
C ASN A 93 -5.89 30.52 -5.72
N ASN A 94 -4.88 30.06 -6.44
CA ASN A 94 -5.01 29.38 -7.74
C ASN A 94 -4.91 27.85 -7.63
N GLU A 95 -4.93 27.31 -6.43
CA GLU A 95 -4.95 25.87 -6.15
C GLU A 95 -6.18 25.52 -5.30
N GLU A 96 -6.74 24.37 -5.57
CA GLU A 96 -7.84 23.81 -4.81
C GLU A 96 -7.33 22.73 -3.85
N GLU A 97 -8.04 22.50 -2.77
CA GLU A 97 -7.79 21.36 -1.91
C GLU A 97 -8.08 20.04 -2.64
N MET A 98 -7.40 18.99 -2.24
CA MET A 98 -7.68 17.64 -2.70
C MET A 98 -9.16 17.30 -2.39
N PRO A 99 -9.95 16.93 -3.40
CA PRO A 99 -11.35 16.60 -3.19
C PRO A 99 -11.49 15.37 -2.30
N ILE A 100 -12.49 15.41 -1.43
CA ILE A 100 -12.87 14.27 -0.60
C ILE A 100 -13.89 13.45 -1.37
N LEU A 101 -13.63 12.15 -1.50
CA LEU A 101 -14.57 11.24 -2.16
C LEU A 101 -15.91 11.19 -1.41
N THR A 102 -16.98 11.14 -2.19
CA THR A 102 -18.32 10.91 -1.71
C THR A 102 -18.56 9.43 -1.38
N ASP A 103 -19.59 9.12 -0.59
CA ASP A 103 -19.95 7.73 -0.29
C ASP A 103 -20.28 6.92 -1.55
N GLN A 104 -20.85 7.57 -2.56
CA GLN A 104 -21.13 6.92 -3.85
C GLN A 104 -19.84 6.55 -4.60
N GLU A 105 -18.83 7.41 -4.60
CA GLU A 105 -17.53 7.11 -5.19
C GLU A 105 -16.80 6.04 -4.39
N LEU A 106 -16.86 6.09 -3.06
CA LEU A 106 -16.27 5.10 -2.18
C LEU A 106 -16.85 3.70 -2.39
N SER A 107 -18.13 3.58 -2.72
CA SER A 107 -18.77 2.29 -2.98
C SER A 107 -18.22 1.54 -4.19
N ASN A 108 -17.44 2.20 -5.05
CA ASN A 108 -16.76 1.57 -6.18
C ASN A 108 -15.45 0.88 -5.81
N PHE A 109 -14.94 1.10 -4.60
CA PHE A 109 -13.69 0.49 -4.16
C PHE A 109 -13.96 -0.83 -3.42
N PRO A 110 -13.25 -1.92 -3.77
CA PRO A 110 -13.46 -3.20 -3.11
C PRO A 110 -12.94 -3.20 -1.67
N GLU A 111 -13.70 -3.81 -0.77
CA GLU A 111 -13.28 -4.12 0.60
C GLU A 111 -13.01 -5.62 0.73
N LEU A 112 -11.78 -6.02 0.43
CA LEU A 112 -11.36 -7.40 0.44
C LEU A 112 -11.07 -7.89 1.86
N LYS A 113 -11.50 -9.09 2.19
CA LYS A 113 -11.23 -9.73 3.49
C LYS A 113 -9.83 -10.38 3.50
N PRO A 114 -9.24 -10.63 4.68
CA PRO A 114 -7.92 -11.26 4.79
C PRO A 114 -7.78 -12.58 4.05
N ASN A 115 -8.82 -13.41 3.99
CA ASN A 115 -8.81 -14.68 3.28
C ASN A 115 -8.87 -14.53 1.74
N GLU A 116 -9.23 -13.36 1.25
CA GLU A 116 -9.23 -13.01 -0.18
C GLU A 116 -7.91 -12.37 -0.60
N VAL A 117 -7.12 -11.88 0.35
CA VAL A 117 -5.86 -11.17 0.10
C VAL A 117 -4.65 -12.03 0.47
N ILE A 118 -4.56 -12.47 1.73
CA ILE A 118 -3.31 -13.05 2.24
C ILE A 118 -2.84 -14.28 1.46
N PRO A 119 -3.69 -15.29 1.14
CA PRO A 119 -3.23 -16.48 0.45
C PRO A 119 -2.68 -16.22 -0.94
N PHE A 120 -3.16 -15.19 -1.63
CA PHE A 120 -2.88 -14.93 -3.04
C PHE A 120 -1.82 -13.86 -3.25
N TYR A 121 -1.72 -12.88 -2.34
CA TYR A 121 -0.93 -11.68 -2.53
C TYR A 121 0.23 -11.53 -1.54
N VAL A 122 0.36 -12.42 -0.55
CA VAL A 122 1.47 -12.41 0.40
C VAL A 122 2.37 -13.62 0.21
N ALA A 123 3.65 -13.38 -0.02
CA ALA A 123 4.67 -14.41 -0.03
C ALA A 123 5.59 -14.25 1.17
N ARG A 124 5.72 -15.31 1.97
CA ARG A 124 6.59 -15.33 3.13
C ARG A 124 8.01 -15.73 2.72
N TYR A 125 8.99 -15.01 3.22
CA TYR A 125 10.40 -15.31 2.95
C TYR A 125 10.78 -16.75 3.34
N LEU A 126 10.25 -17.25 4.46
CA LEU A 126 10.52 -18.62 4.91
C LEU A 126 9.98 -19.67 3.94
N ASP A 127 8.82 -19.44 3.32
CA ASP A 127 8.28 -20.33 2.29
C ASP A 127 9.19 -20.34 1.06
N LEU A 128 9.63 -19.16 0.61
CA LEU A 128 10.54 -19.01 -0.53
C LEU A 128 11.91 -19.64 -0.27
N TYR A 129 12.43 -19.49 0.94
CA TYR A 129 13.71 -20.08 1.32
C TYR A 129 13.64 -21.61 1.37
N SER A 130 12.52 -22.17 1.80
CA SER A 130 12.29 -23.61 1.78
C SER A 130 12.25 -24.17 0.36
N LEU A 131 11.61 -23.44 -0.57
CA LEU A 131 11.56 -23.80 -1.98
C LEU A 131 12.96 -23.77 -2.63
N SER A 132 13.82 -22.83 -2.27
CA SER A 132 15.17 -22.73 -2.80
C SER A 132 16.09 -23.90 -2.41
N LYS A 133 15.73 -24.66 -1.39
CA LYS A 133 16.44 -25.88 -0.95
C LYS A 133 15.88 -27.16 -1.56
N SER A 134 14.71 -27.10 -2.16
CA SER A 134 14.18 -28.23 -2.95
C SER A 134 14.84 -28.25 -4.32
N GLU A 135 14.85 -29.39 -4.99
CA GLU A 135 15.39 -29.53 -6.36
C GLU A 135 14.61 -28.67 -7.39
N HIS A 136 13.56 -28.00 -6.97
CA HIS A 136 12.77 -27.06 -7.76
C HIS A 136 13.39 -25.68 -7.61
N VAL A 137 14.25 -25.35 -8.53
CA VAL A 137 14.87 -24.03 -8.64
C VAL A 137 13.81 -22.98 -8.85
N CYS A 138 13.82 -21.93 -8.03
CA CYS A 138 13.09 -20.71 -8.29
C CYS A 138 13.56 -20.14 -9.63
N VAL A 139 12.82 -20.31 -10.69
CA VAL A 139 13.16 -19.79 -12.01
C VAL A 139 12.64 -18.36 -12.10
N ILE A 140 13.53 -17.44 -12.42
CA ILE A 140 13.11 -16.10 -12.85
C ILE A 140 12.52 -16.29 -14.25
N GLY A 141 11.20 -16.12 -14.39
CA GLY A 141 10.53 -16.21 -15.68
C GLY A 141 10.72 -14.99 -16.53
N GLU A 142 10.19 -15.04 -17.74
CA GLU A 142 10.29 -13.98 -18.75
C GLU A 142 9.79 -12.61 -18.26
N ASN A 143 8.95 -12.59 -17.22
CA ASN A 143 8.33 -11.38 -16.65
C ASN A 143 8.84 -11.02 -15.24
N GLY A 144 9.99 -11.51 -14.80
CA GLY A 144 10.55 -11.17 -13.50
C GLY A 144 10.49 -12.27 -12.45
N ILE A 145 10.33 -11.93 -11.19
CA ILE A 145 10.39 -12.88 -10.07
C ILE A 145 9.19 -13.82 -10.14
N ILE A 146 9.49 -15.10 -10.37
CA ILE A 146 8.47 -16.14 -10.29
C ILE A 146 8.46 -16.68 -8.89
N PHE A 147 7.30 -16.62 -8.31
CA PHE A 147 6.97 -17.39 -7.15
C PHE A 147 6.27 -18.66 -7.63
N ASP A 148 6.90 -19.79 -7.47
CA ASP A 148 6.25 -21.09 -7.68
C ASP A 148 5.37 -21.41 -6.44
N LYS A 149 4.59 -20.42 -6.04
CA LYS A 149 3.54 -20.59 -5.04
C LYS A 149 2.21 -20.62 -5.78
N PRO A 150 1.51 -21.79 -5.79
CA PRO A 150 0.19 -21.88 -6.42
C PRO A 150 -0.73 -20.77 -5.89
N GLY A 151 -1.29 -19.99 -6.81
CA GLY A 151 -2.20 -18.89 -6.46
C GLY A 151 -1.55 -17.54 -6.14
N PHE A 152 -0.22 -17.39 -6.25
CA PHE A 152 0.41 -16.08 -6.16
C PHE A 152 0.24 -15.36 -7.51
N GLU A 153 -0.49 -14.26 -7.49
CA GLU A 153 -0.72 -13.42 -8.67
C GLU A 153 0.11 -12.15 -8.58
N ILE A 154 0.81 -11.83 -9.68
CA ILE A 154 1.47 -10.52 -9.85
C ILE A 154 0.53 -9.68 -10.71
N ASN A 155 -0.03 -8.63 -10.12
CA ASN A 155 -0.82 -7.63 -10.86
C ASN A 155 0.14 -6.57 -11.41
N TYR A 156 0.07 -6.35 -12.71
CA TYR A 156 0.79 -5.29 -13.43
C TYR A 156 -0.06 -4.04 -13.52
#